data_9b2909a78f68b1a47906388775acccaa
#
_entry.id   9b2909a78f68b1a47906388775acccaa
#
_cell.length_a   1.000
_cell.length_b   1.000
_cell.length_c   1.000
_cell.angle_alpha   90.00
_cell.angle_beta   90.00
_cell.angle_gamma   90.00
#
_symmetry.space_group_name_H-M   'P 1'
#
loop_
_entity.id
_entity.type
_entity.pdbx_description
1 polymer ?
#
loop_
_entity_poly.entity_id
_entity_poly.type
_entity_poly.pdbx_seq_one_letter_code
_entity_poly.pdbx_strand_id
1 'polypeptide(L)'
;MSAETTAGEGAAPRAVLHDIRYSRWSGTLRPRRSAVAAFVASGVRRPLGLRRSAGAKVWPFLLLGAAYLPALAVVAVPLLVPAVPVQPTELISYPQLLATNAVVLLAFTATSVPSMLTRDRRDRVLSLYFATALSWLEYVTGVVLAALALLAIIVLGPMLVLFVGSVATADEPLRWLGDTAGELPRIVAAAALVAAFHAALGLAAGSLTSRRVFAVGGYLAVVLVGPALANLLAAVTGEEWPLAFDPATGPVRLATSVLDGTAGTGALGWAVWAAVVVAGCAVLALKYGRGSDA
;
A
#
# COMPACT_ATOMS: atom_id res chain seq x y z
N MET A 1 -76.11 -7.56 -34.67
CA MET A 1 -75.40 -8.06 -33.47
C MET A 1 -73.94 -7.86 -33.73
N SER A 2 -73.43 -6.71 -33.30
CA SER A 2 -72.02 -6.31 -33.49
C SER A 2 -71.35 -6.41 -32.13
N ALA A 3 -70.28 -7.23 -32.03
CA ALA A 3 -69.47 -7.36 -30.84
C ALA A 3 -68.38 -6.33 -30.92
N GLU A 4 -68.39 -5.34 -30.05
CA GLU A 4 -67.32 -4.41 -29.81
C GLU A 4 -66.20 -5.09 -28.98
N THR A 5 -65.04 -5.23 -29.58
CA THR A 5 -63.83 -5.66 -28.91
C THR A 5 -63.18 -4.40 -28.33
N THR A 6 -63.33 -4.17 -27.03
CA THR A 6 -62.57 -3.16 -26.30
C THR A 6 -61.16 -3.64 -26.14
N ALA A 7 -60.24 -3.10 -26.92
CA ALA A 7 -58.79 -3.22 -26.72
C ALA A 7 -58.38 -2.42 -25.47
N GLY A 8 -57.92 -3.14 -24.43
CA GLY A 8 -57.38 -2.52 -23.23
C GLY A 8 -56.05 -1.78 -23.58
N GLU A 9 -56.07 -0.45 -23.52
CA GLU A 9 -54.86 0.39 -23.56
C GLU A 9 -53.97 0.05 -22.38
N GLY A 10 -52.88 -0.66 -22.66
CA GLY A 10 -51.78 -0.85 -21.71
C GLY A 10 -51.19 0.51 -21.33
N ALA A 11 -51.55 1.00 -20.16
CA ALA A 11 -50.99 2.21 -19.60
C ALA A 11 -49.44 2.06 -19.50
N ALA A 12 -48.71 2.78 -20.33
CA ALA A 12 -47.27 2.89 -20.21
C ALA A 12 -46.92 3.33 -18.79
N PRO A 13 -45.86 2.80 -18.20
CA PRO A 13 -45.43 3.17 -16.85
C PRO A 13 -45.16 4.67 -16.81
N ARG A 14 -46.03 5.39 -16.10
CA ARG A 14 -45.86 6.83 -15.88
C ARG A 14 -44.55 7.04 -15.11
N ALA A 15 -43.64 7.77 -15.71
CA ALA A 15 -42.43 8.23 -15.01
C ALA A 15 -42.85 9.06 -13.80
N VAL A 16 -42.60 8.56 -12.60
CA VAL A 16 -42.85 9.30 -11.35
C VAL A 16 -41.70 10.26 -11.17
N LEU A 17 -41.93 11.53 -11.44
CA LEU A 17 -41.00 12.59 -11.06
C LEU A 17 -41.04 12.73 -9.53
N HIS A 18 -40.04 12.20 -8.86
CA HIS A 18 -39.79 12.49 -7.44
C HIS A 18 -39.28 13.92 -7.35
N ASP A 19 -40.10 14.84 -6.84
CA ASP A 19 -39.66 16.22 -6.48
C ASP A 19 -38.69 16.11 -5.28
N ILE A 20 -37.41 16.00 -5.58
CA ILE A 20 -36.33 16.02 -4.57
C ILE A 20 -36.13 17.47 -4.13
N ARG A 21 -37.00 17.93 -3.21
CA ARG A 21 -36.81 19.23 -2.58
C ARG A 21 -35.52 19.23 -1.80
N TYR A 22 -34.71 20.26 -2.03
CA TYR A 22 -33.49 20.53 -1.28
C TYR A 22 -33.89 20.82 0.18
N SER A 23 -33.72 19.85 1.08
CA SER A 23 -33.91 20.09 2.50
C SER A 23 -32.57 20.54 3.11
N ARG A 24 -32.62 21.66 3.86
CA ARG A 24 -31.41 22.15 4.55
C ARG A 24 -30.94 21.09 5.55
N TRP A 25 -29.67 20.73 5.49
CA TRP A 25 -29.07 19.82 6.44
C TRP A 25 -29.21 20.36 7.86
N SER A 26 -29.88 19.63 8.76
CA SER A 26 -30.10 19.99 10.16
C SER A 26 -29.15 19.27 11.15
N GLY A 27 -28.26 18.41 10.65
CA GLY A 27 -27.31 17.67 11.47
C GLY A 27 -26.05 18.49 11.81
N THR A 28 -25.31 18.05 12.84
CA THR A 28 -24.00 18.61 13.18
C THR A 28 -22.97 18.31 12.11
N LEU A 29 -22.26 19.34 11.64
CA LEU A 29 -21.15 19.17 10.69
C LEU A 29 -20.00 18.48 11.43
N ARG A 30 -19.48 17.42 10.82
CA ARG A 30 -18.30 16.73 11.36
C ARG A 30 -17.06 17.63 11.21
N PRO A 31 -16.10 17.56 12.17
CA PRO A 31 -14.88 18.35 12.07
C PRO A 31 -14.05 17.93 10.85
N ARG A 32 -13.28 18.87 10.29
CA ARG A 32 -12.46 18.67 9.08
C ARG A 32 -11.54 17.43 9.16
N ARG A 33 -11.00 17.14 10.35
CA ARG A 33 -10.18 15.94 10.60
C ARG A 33 -10.91 14.64 10.27
N SER A 34 -12.22 14.57 10.47
CA SER A 34 -13.01 13.38 10.15
C SER A 34 -13.16 13.18 8.64
N ALA A 35 -13.14 14.26 7.85
CA ALA A 35 -13.16 14.17 6.39
C ALA A 35 -11.84 13.56 5.86
N VAL A 36 -10.69 14.04 6.38
CA VAL A 36 -9.37 13.49 6.04
C VAL A 36 -9.26 12.02 6.45
N ALA A 37 -9.68 11.67 7.68
CA ALA A 37 -9.67 10.28 8.14
C ALA A 37 -10.58 9.37 7.29
N ALA A 38 -11.76 9.84 6.90
CA ALA A 38 -12.66 9.11 6.00
C ALA A 38 -12.05 8.95 4.60
N PHE A 39 -11.33 9.97 4.11
CA PHE A 39 -10.61 9.92 2.84
C PHE A 39 -9.49 8.87 2.89
N VAL A 40 -8.63 8.88 3.91
CA VAL A 40 -7.58 7.88 4.13
C VAL A 40 -8.17 6.47 4.22
N ALA A 41 -9.20 6.27 5.05
CA ALA A 41 -9.88 4.97 5.18
C ALA A 41 -10.47 4.48 3.85
N SER A 42 -11.03 5.39 3.06
CA SER A 42 -11.52 5.11 1.71
C SER A 42 -10.37 4.72 0.76
N GLY A 43 -9.23 5.44 0.85
CA GLY A 43 -8.02 5.16 0.10
C GLY A 43 -7.47 3.75 0.34
N VAL A 44 -7.52 3.25 1.58
CA VAL A 44 -7.12 1.87 1.92
C VAL A 44 -8.16 0.85 1.44
N ARG A 45 -9.45 1.10 1.66
CA ARG A 45 -10.52 0.14 1.35
C ARG A 45 -10.72 -0.11 -0.14
N ARG A 46 -10.52 0.93 -0.97
CA ARG A 46 -10.75 0.85 -2.42
C ARG A 46 -9.80 -0.13 -3.13
N PRO A 47 -8.46 -0.09 -2.95
CA PRO A 47 -7.53 -1.04 -3.55
C PRO A 47 -7.75 -2.47 -3.06
N LEU A 48 -8.17 -2.66 -1.80
CA LEU A 48 -8.51 -3.96 -1.23
C LEU A 48 -9.84 -4.53 -1.79
N GLY A 49 -10.55 -3.79 -2.64
CA GLY A 49 -11.83 -4.22 -3.21
C GLY A 49 -12.97 -4.29 -2.19
N LEU A 50 -12.80 -3.68 -0.99
CA LEU A 50 -13.84 -3.66 0.04
C LEU A 50 -15.05 -2.86 -0.46
N ARG A 51 -16.26 -3.38 -0.21
CA ARG A 51 -17.54 -2.84 -0.71
C ARG A 51 -17.70 -2.93 -2.25
N ARG A 52 -16.99 -3.84 -2.92
CA ARG A 52 -17.13 -4.17 -4.33
C ARG A 52 -17.54 -5.63 -4.51
N SER A 53 -17.75 -6.06 -5.77
CA SER A 53 -18.04 -7.45 -6.11
C SER A 53 -16.97 -8.42 -5.60
N ALA A 54 -17.32 -9.69 -5.39
CA ALA A 54 -16.40 -10.71 -4.90
C ALA A 54 -15.11 -10.81 -5.75
N GLY A 55 -15.24 -10.75 -7.08
CA GLY A 55 -14.09 -10.80 -8.00
C GLY A 55 -13.07 -9.68 -7.80
N ALA A 56 -13.48 -8.49 -7.35
CA ALA A 56 -12.57 -7.38 -7.10
C ALA A 56 -11.69 -7.60 -5.85
N LYS A 57 -12.06 -8.52 -4.97
CA LYS A 57 -11.35 -8.85 -3.74
C LYS A 57 -10.31 -9.95 -3.94
N VAL A 58 -10.51 -10.83 -4.92
CA VAL A 58 -9.68 -12.04 -5.11
C VAL A 58 -8.20 -11.69 -5.20
N TRP A 59 -7.83 -10.78 -6.09
CA TRP A 59 -6.42 -10.45 -6.32
C TRP A 59 -5.71 -9.81 -5.12
N PRO A 60 -6.25 -8.75 -4.47
CA PRO A 60 -5.61 -8.17 -3.28
C PRO A 60 -5.50 -9.17 -2.12
N PHE A 61 -6.55 -9.98 -1.87
CA PHE A 61 -6.53 -10.94 -0.78
C PHE A 61 -5.63 -12.15 -1.07
N LEU A 62 -5.49 -12.56 -2.33
CA LEU A 62 -4.52 -13.59 -2.73
C LEU A 62 -3.09 -13.10 -2.44
N LEU A 63 -2.75 -11.87 -2.80
CA LEU A 63 -1.43 -11.31 -2.50
C LEU A 63 -1.20 -11.13 -0.99
N LEU A 64 -2.21 -10.69 -0.25
CA LEU A 64 -2.12 -10.63 1.22
C LEU A 64 -1.91 -12.03 1.80
N GLY A 65 -2.70 -13.03 1.39
CA GLY A 65 -2.51 -14.41 1.81
C GLY A 65 -1.11 -14.92 1.53
N ALA A 66 -0.59 -14.66 0.33
CA ALA A 66 0.77 -15.05 -0.06
C ALA A 66 1.84 -14.37 0.82
N ALA A 67 1.64 -13.10 1.21
CA ALA A 67 2.57 -12.37 2.08
C ALA A 67 2.57 -12.89 3.52
N TYR A 68 1.40 -13.28 4.03
CA TYR A 68 1.27 -13.77 5.42
C TYR A 68 1.63 -15.26 5.55
N LEU A 69 1.52 -16.01 4.46
CA LEU A 69 1.73 -17.46 4.47
C LEU A 69 3.09 -17.90 5.05
N PRO A 70 4.24 -17.31 4.69
CA PRO A 70 5.54 -17.74 5.25
C PRO A 70 5.60 -17.55 6.77
N ALA A 71 5.14 -16.40 7.29
CA ALA A 71 5.13 -16.13 8.71
C ALA A 71 4.18 -17.09 9.47
N LEU A 72 2.97 -17.30 8.94
CA LEU A 72 2.01 -18.23 9.54
C LEU A 72 2.51 -19.68 9.51
N ALA A 73 3.14 -20.11 8.41
CA ALA A 73 3.70 -21.46 8.29
C ALA A 73 4.77 -21.71 9.36
N VAL A 74 5.68 -20.75 9.55
CA VAL A 74 6.77 -20.89 10.53
C VAL A 74 6.25 -20.85 11.96
N VAL A 75 5.29 -19.99 12.28
CA VAL A 75 4.63 -19.95 13.60
C VAL A 75 3.84 -21.25 13.87
N ALA A 76 3.29 -21.87 12.84
CA ALA A 76 2.55 -23.12 13.02
C ALA A 76 3.44 -24.32 13.36
N VAL A 77 4.74 -24.30 13.03
CA VAL A 77 5.65 -25.44 13.29
C VAL A 77 5.70 -25.84 14.77
N PRO A 78 6.07 -24.97 15.73
CA PRO A 78 6.11 -25.35 17.13
C PRO A 78 4.73 -25.65 17.72
N LEU A 79 3.66 -25.11 17.15
CA LEU A 79 2.28 -25.38 17.60
C LEU A 79 1.80 -26.76 17.15
N LEU A 80 2.20 -27.24 15.97
CA LEU A 80 1.77 -28.51 15.40
C LEU A 80 2.70 -29.66 15.76
N VAL A 81 3.98 -29.36 16.02
CA VAL A 81 5.03 -30.34 16.35
C VAL A 81 5.72 -29.93 17.67
N PRO A 82 5.07 -30.10 18.83
CA PRO A 82 5.63 -29.69 20.12
C PRO A 82 6.95 -30.40 20.49
N ALA A 83 7.26 -31.50 19.83
CA ALA A 83 8.52 -32.24 20.01
C ALA A 83 9.75 -31.50 19.46
N VAL A 84 9.55 -30.44 18.68
CA VAL A 84 10.64 -29.62 18.10
C VAL A 84 10.64 -28.26 18.82
N PRO A 85 11.48 -28.07 19.85
CA PRO A 85 11.56 -26.83 20.60
C PRO A 85 12.35 -25.77 19.81
N VAL A 86 11.76 -25.23 18.75
CA VAL A 86 12.37 -24.24 17.87
C VAL A 86 11.54 -22.96 17.89
N GLN A 87 12.21 -21.82 18.08
CA GLN A 87 11.54 -20.52 17.98
C GLN A 87 11.24 -20.19 16.51
N PRO A 88 10.07 -19.60 16.18
CA PRO A 88 9.75 -19.18 14.82
C PRO A 88 10.82 -18.28 14.18
N THR A 89 11.44 -17.40 14.94
CA THR A 89 12.53 -16.50 14.49
C THR A 89 13.84 -17.22 14.16
N GLU A 90 14.06 -18.45 14.64
CA GLU A 90 15.19 -19.30 14.26
C GLU A 90 14.96 -19.97 12.89
N LEU A 91 13.71 -20.22 12.52
CA LEU A 91 13.34 -20.82 11.24
C LEU A 91 13.35 -19.79 10.11
N ILE A 92 12.92 -18.56 10.38
CA ILE A 92 12.98 -17.43 9.44
C ILE A 92 13.24 -16.14 10.20
N SER A 93 14.31 -15.44 9.84
CA SER A 93 14.60 -14.11 10.40
C SER A 93 13.70 -13.02 9.75
N TYR A 94 13.55 -11.86 10.40
CA TYR A 94 12.82 -10.73 9.82
C TYR A 94 13.36 -10.28 8.46
N PRO A 95 14.70 -10.17 8.24
CA PRO A 95 15.27 -9.89 6.93
C PRO A 95 14.90 -10.94 5.86
N GLN A 96 14.96 -12.23 6.22
CA GLN A 96 14.59 -13.31 5.29
C GLN A 96 13.11 -13.28 4.92
N LEU A 97 12.24 -13.01 5.91
CA LEU A 97 10.80 -12.86 5.67
C LEU A 97 10.53 -11.69 4.72
N LEU A 98 11.21 -10.56 4.91
CA LEU A 98 11.10 -9.39 4.06
C LEU A 98 11.56 -9.68 2.62
N ALA A 99 12.71 -10.35 2.47
CA ALA A 99 13.25 -10.76 1.18
C ALA A 99 12.33 -11.77 0.46
N THR A 100 11.79 -12.75 1.17
CA THR A 100 10.84 -13.75 0.64
C THR A 100 9.57 -13.07 0.11
N ASN A 101 9.10 -12.03 0.79
CA ASN A 101 7.91 -11.30 0.42
C ASN A 101 8.13 -10.19 -0.64
N ALA A 102 9.37 -9.97 -1.09
CA ALA A 102 9.70 -8.86 -2.00
C ALA A 102 8.85 -8.88 -3.29
N VAL A 103 8.75 -10.03 -3.96
CA VAL A 103 7.97 -10.15 -5.21
C VAL A 103 6.48 -9.88 -4.97
N VAL A 104 5.93 -10.37 -3.87
CA VAL A 104 4.52 -10.15 -3.49
C VAL A 104 4.27 -8.67 -3.21
N LEU A 105 5.20 -8.02 -2.51
CA LEU A 105 5.17 -6.58 -2.26
C LEU A 105 5.16 -5.77 -3.56
N LEU A 106 6.07 -6.09 -4.51
CA LEU A 106 6.13 -5.40 -5.79
C LEU A 106 4.83 -5.56 -6.59
N ALA A 107 4.28 -6.78 -6.67
CA ALA A 107 3.02 -7.06 -7.34
C ALA A 107 1.83 -6.33 -6.69
N PHE A 108 1.77 -6.32 -5.35
CA PHE A 108 0.74 -5.62 -4.60
C PHE A 108 0.84 -4.11 -4.79
N THR A 109 2.04 -3.54 -4.69
CA THR A 109 2.28 -2.11 -4.89
C THR A 109 1.89 -1.69 -6.31
N ALA A 110 2.36 -2.42 -7.34
CA ALA A 110 2.07 -2.13 -8.74
C ALA A 110 0.57 -2.05 -9.03
N THR A 111 -0.20 -2.97 -8.46
CA THR A 111 -1.65 -3.04 -8.72
C THR A 111 -2.48 -2.08 -7.89
N SER A 112 -1.98 -1.69 -6.70
CA SER A 112 -2.75 -0.94 -5.71
C SER A 112 -2.40 0.55 -5.68
N VAL A 113 -1.13 0.90 -5.48
CA VAL A 113 -0.70 2.28 -5.20
C VAL A 113 -0.88 3.23 -6.38
N PRO A 114 -0.40 2.94 -7.62
CA PRO A 114 -0.60 3.83 -8.75
C PRO A 114 -2.07 4.04 -9.09
N SER A 115 -2.92 3.04 -8.80
CA SER A 115 -4.36 3.10 -9.08
C SER A 115 -5.12 4.09 -8.21
N MET A 116 -4.56 4.52 -7.07
CA MET A 116 -5.17 5.50 -6.18
C MET A 116 -5.33 6.86 -6.87
N LEU A 117 -4.28 7.31 -7.55
CA LEU A 117 -4.27 8.62 -8.25
C LEU A 117 -4.85 8.56 -9.65
N THR A 118 -4.53 7.51 -10.43
CA THR A 118 -5.01 7.40 -11.81
C THR A 118 -6.53 7.33 -11.89
N ARG A 119 -7.18 6.74 -10.88
CA ARG A 119 -8.63 6.64 -10.80
C ARG A 119 -9.28 8.00 -10.57
N ASP A 120 -8.81 8.74 -9.56
CA ASP A 120 -9.39 10.04 -9.20
C ASP A 120 -9.26 11.04 -10.36
N ARG A 121 -8.15 10.94 -11.13
CA ARG A 121 -7.96 11.73 -12.35
C ARG A 121 -8.86 11.29 -13.51
N ARG A 122 -9.00 9.99 -13.72
CA ARG A 122 -9.88 9.45 -14.76
C ARG A 122 -11.35 9.79 -14.52
N ASP A 123 -11.79 9.64 -13.28
CA ASP A 123 -13.17 9.87 -12.88
C ASP A 123 -13.46 11.39 -12.66
N ARG A 124 -12.46 12.27 -12.86
CA ARG A 124 -12.52 13.76 -12.75
C ARG A 124 -13.09 14.25 -11.42
N VAL A 125 -12.84 13.51 -10.33
CA VAL A 125 -13.38 13.85 -8.99
C VAL A 125 -12.53 14.87 -8.23
N LEU A 126 -11.36 15.25 -8.74
CA LEU A 126 -10.45 16.19 -8.07
C LEU A 126 -11.11 17.57 -7.83
N SER A 127 -11.80 18.11 -8.85
CA SER A 127 -12.53 19.38 -8.72
C SER A 127 -13.60 19.32 -7.62
N LEU A 128 -14.25 18.16 -7.45
CA LEU A 128 -15.24 17.96 -6.39
C LEU A 128 -14.58 17.95 -4.99
N TYR A 129 -13.42 17.32 -4.84
CA TYR A 129 -12.69 17.32 -3.57
C TYR A 129 -12.23 18.73 -3.19
N PHE A 130 -11.68 19.49 -4.12
CA PHE A 130 -11.18 20.84 -3.86
C PHE A 130 -12.31 21.89 -3.69
N ALA A 131 -13.48 21.66 -4.28
CA ALA A 131 -14.63 22.54 -4.11
C ALA A 131 -15.33 22.39 -2.75
N THR A 132 -15.16 21.25 -2.04
CA THR A 132 -16.01 20.96 -0.88
C THR A 132 -15.28 20.90 0.45
N ALA A 133 -14.30 20.04 0.63
CA ALA A 133 -13.82 19.68 1.97
C ALA A 133 -12.30 19.60 2.14
N LEU A 134 -11.54 19.38 1.07
CA LEU A 134 -10.11 19.10 1.15
C LEU A 134 -9.30 20.15 0.41
N SER A 135 -8.26 20.69 1.07
CA SER A 135 -7.20 21.40 0.37
C SER A 135 -6.33 20.42 -0.42
N TRP A 136 -5.57 20.93 -1.41
CA TRP A 136 -4.66 20.10 -2.18
C TRP A 136 -3.62 19.39 -1.30
N LEU A 137 -3.17 20.05 -0.23
CA LEU A 137 -2.22 19.48 0.72
C LEU A 137 -2.85 18.31 1.52
N GLU A 138 -4.10 18.48 1.97
CA GLU A 138 -4.84 17.40 2.67
C GLU A 138 -5.17 16.23 1.75
N TYR A 139 -5.41 16.49 0.46
CA TYR A 139 -5.56 15.45 -0.53
C TYR A 139 -4.25 14.66 -0.72
N VAL A 140 -3.13 15.33 -0.96
CA VAL A 140 -1.82 14.68 -1.17
C VAL A 140 -1.39 13.92 0.09
N THR A 141 -1.45 14.55 1.26
CA THR A 141 -1.11 13.88 2.53
C THR A 141 -2.03 12.70 2.81
N GLY A 142 -3.32 12.82 2.53
CA GLY A 142 -4.29 11.75 2.69
C GLY A 142 -4.02 10.56 1.77
N VAL A 143 -3.63 10.78 0.51
CA VAL A 143 -3.26 9.71 -0.42
C VAL A 143 -1.95 9.04 0.01
N VAL A 144 -0.95 9.82 0.44
CA VAL A 144 0.33 9.28 0.96
C VAL A 144 0.08 8.42 2.20
N LEU A 145 -0.69 8.92 3.17
CA LEU A 145 -1.05 8.15 4.37
C LEU A 145 -1.83 6.88 4.04
N ALA A 146 -2.75 6.95 3.07
CA ALA A 146 -3.49 5.76 2.62
C ALA A 146 -2.57 4.72 1.95
N ALA A 147 -1.60 5.17 1.13
CA ALA A 147 -0.62 4.29 0.51
C ALA A 147 0.30 3.65 1.56
N LEU A 148 0.81 4.44 2.52
CA LEU A 148 1.63 3.94 3.62
C LEU A 148 0.87 2.92 4.48
N ALA A 149 -0.38 3.22 4.86
CA ALA A 149 -1.22 2.30 5.62
C ALA A 149 -1.49 0.99 4.86
N LEU A 150 -1.73 1.09 3.55
CA LEU A 150 -1.95 -0.07 2.70
C LEU A 150 -0.69 -0.95 2.60
N LEU A 151 0.49 -0.33 2.42
CA LEU A 151 1.75 -1.05 2.36
C LEU A 151 2.20 -1.57 3.74
N ALA A 152 1.86 -0.88 4.82
CA ALA A 152 2.08 -1.39 6.17
C ALA A 152 1.36 -2.72 6.41
N ILE A 153 0.16 -2.90 5.88
CA ILE A 153 -0.57 -4.18 6.01
C ILE A 153 0.23 -5.34 5.40
N ILE A 154 0.88 -5.14 4.26
CA ILE A 154 1.57 -6.23 3.56
C ILE A 154 3.03 -6.41 4.00
N VAL A 155 3.67 -5.36 4.51
CA VAL A 155 5.08 -5.42 4.98
C VAL A 155 5.16 -5.65 6.47
N LEU A 156 4.54 -4.77 7.27
CA LEU A 156 4.58 -4.83 8.72
C LEU A 156 3.74 -6.00 9.26
N GLY A 157 2.58 -6.28 8.64
CA GLY A 157 1.66 -7.32 9.11
C GLY A 157 2.31 -8.69 9.29
N PRO A 158 2.95 -9.28 8.27
CA PRO A 158 3.65 -10.57 8.39
C PRO A 158 4.78 -10.55 9.45
N MET A 159 5.51 -9.44 9.58
CA MET A 159 6.57 -9.29 10.60
C MET A 159 5.98 -9.27 12.01
N LEU A 160 4.83 -8.61 12.20
CA LEU A 160 4.11 -8.63 13.47
C LEU A 160 3.52 -10.00 13.78
N VAL A 161 3.05 -10.75 12.76
CA VAL A 161 2.60 -12.14 12.95
C VAL A 161 3.76 -13.02 13.43
N LEU A 162 4.94 -12.87 12.84
CA LEU A 162 6.13 -13.59 13.29
C LEU A 162 6.51 -13.21 14.72
N PHE A 163 6.52 -11.91 15.06
CA PHE A 163 6.84 -11.42 16.41
C PHE A 163 5.85 -11.96 17.44
N VAL A 164 4.54 -11.77 17.22
CA VAL A 164 3.49 -12.24 18.15
C VAL A 164 3.48 -13.76 18.23
N GLY A 165 3.71 -14.44 17.12
CA GLY A 165 3.83 -15.90 17.07
C GLY A 165 5.00 -16.40 17.93
N SER A 166 6.16 -15.73 17.86
CA SER A 166 7.34 -16.07 18.68
C SER A 166 7.09 -15.82 20.18
N VAL A 167 6.37 -14.73 20.53
CA VAL A 167 5.92 -14.53 21.92
C VAL A 167 5.02 -15.66 22.39
N ALA A 168 4.05 -16.05 21.56
CA ALA A 168 3.03 -17.04 21.94
C ALA A 168 3.59 -18.46 22.04
N THR A 169 4.69 -18.77 21.36
CA THR A 169 5.34 -20.09 21.35
C THR A 169 6.54 -20.21 22.27
N ALA A 170 6.93 -19.11 22.94
CA ALA A 170 8.02 -19.12 23.91
C ALA A 170 7.61 -19.81 25.21
N ASP A 171 8.53 -20.53 25.84
CA ASP A 171 8.31 -21.19 27.14
C ASP A 171 7.93 -20.18 28.24
N GLU A 172 8.59 -19.00 28.23
CA GLU A 172 8.33 -17.87 29.14
C GLU A 172 7.94 -16.60 28.35
N PRO A 173 6.67 -16.44 27.90
CA PRO A 173 6.27 -15.37 26.99
C PRO A 173 6.58 -13.95 27.47
N LEU A 174 6.39 -13.69 28.77
CA LEU A 174 6.63 -12.37 29.36
C LEU A 174 8.12 -12.02 29.42
N ARG A 175 8.97 -13.00 29.69
CA ARG A 175 10.40 -12.83 29.70
C ARG A 175 10.91 -12.60 28.28
N TRP A 176 10.50 -13.44 27.34
CA TRP A 176 10.83 -13.30 25.92
C TRP A 176 10.43 -11.92 25.38
N LEU A 177 9.22 -11.46 25.73
CA LEU A 177 8.75 -10.13 25.34
C LEU A 177 9.62 -9.03 25.96
N GLY A 178 10.05 -9.17 27.22
CA GLY A 178 10.95 -8.22 27.89
C GLY A 178 12.30 -8.12 27.19
N ASP A 179 12.87 -9.27 26.81
CA ASP A 179 14.19 -9.36 26.17
C ASP A 179 14.17 -8.86 24.72
N THR A 180 13.04 -9.04 23.99
CA THR A 180 12.93 -8.72 22.54
C THR A 180 12.08 -7.48 22.25
N ALA A 181 11.49 -6.82 23.23
CA ALA A 181 10.67 -5.62 23.05
C ALA A 181 11.39 -4.51 22.25
N GLY A 182 12.72 -4.42 22.37
CA GLY A 182 13.56 -3.51 21.61
C GLY A 182 13.64 -3.78 20.10
N GLU A 183 13.20 -4.95 19.63
CA GLU A 183 13.11 -5.28 18.21
C GLU A 183 11.87 -4.64 17.55
N LEU A 184 10.79 -4.43 18.30
CA LEU A 184 9.54 -3.91 17.76
C LEU A 184 9.71 -2.53 17.08
N PRO A 185 10.39 -1.54 17.64
CA PRO A 185 10.69 -0.29 16.94
C PRO A 185 11.51 -0.49 15.66
N ARG A 186 12.46 -1.44 15.65
CA ARG A 186 13.26 -1.75 14.46
C ARG A 186 12.40 -2.38 13.36
N ILE A 187 11.50 -3.30 13.73
CA ILE A 187 10.52 -3.92 12.81
C ILE A 187 9.63 -2.84 12.17
N VAL A 188 9.09 -1.92 12.99
CA VAL A 188 8.25 -0.83 12.49
C VAL A 188 9.04 0.12 11.59
N ALA A 189 10.26 0.49 11.97
CA ALA A 189 11.13 1.35 11.18
C ALA A 189 11.51 0.71 9.83
N ALA A 190 11.91 -0.56 9.84
CA ALA A 190 12.24 -1.33 8.63
C ALA A 190 11.03 -1.41 7.67
N ALA A 191 9.85 -1.74 8.19
CA ALA A 191 8.63 -1.76 7.40
C ALA A 191 8.27 -0.39 6.83
N ALA A 192 8.42 0.68 7.63
CA ALA A 192 8.16 2.06 7.20
C ALA A 192 9.11 2.52 6.09
N LEU A 193 10.40 2.15 6.15
CA LEU A 193 11.39 2.44 5.11
C LEU A 193 10.99 1.84 3.77
N VAL A 194 10.63 0.56 3.76
CA VAL A 194 10.21 -0.15 2.54
C VAL A 194 8.88 0.43 2.03
N ALA A 195 7.92 0.64 2.90
CA ALA A 195 6.62 1.19 2.55
C ALA A 195 6.74 2.62 1.98
N ALA A 196 7.55 3.49 2.58
CA ALA A 196 7.73 4.86 2.12
C ALA A 196 8.35 4.93 0.72
N PHE A 197 9.38 4.12 0.44
CA PHE A 197 10.01 4.05 -0.86
C PHE A 197 9.03 3.64 -1.96
N HIS A 198 8.33 2.53 -1.76
CA HIS A 198 7.40 2.01 -2.74
C HIS A 198 6.12 2.85 -2.86
N ALA A 199 5.67 3.49 -1.78
CA ALA A 199 4.58 4.46 -1.83
C ALA A 199 4.97 5.67 -2.68
N ALA A 200 6.13 6.27 -2.45
CA ALA A 200 6.62 7.43 -3.19
C ALA A 200 6.75 7.11 -4.68
N LEU A 201 7.40 6.00 -5.02
CA LEU A 201 7.58 5.58 -6.41
C LEU A 201 6.25 5.25 -7.10
N GLY A 202 5.37 4.50 -6.44
CA GLY A 202 4.07 4.11 -6.99
C GLY A 202 3.13 5.30 -7.17
N LEU A 203 3.09 6.23 -6.22
CA LEU A 203 2.29 7.45 -6.32
C LEU A 203 2.86 8.41 -7.38
N ALA A 204 4.19 8.54 -7.49
CA ALA A 204 4.81 9.31 -8.56
C ALA A 204 4.40 8.77 -9.93
N ALA A 205 4.53 7.46 -10.16
CA ALA A 205 4.09 6.82 -11.40
C ALA A 205 2.59 7.05 -11.67
N GLY A 206 1.74 6.94 -10.63
CA GLY A 206 0.30 7.21 -10.72
C GLY A 206 -0.04 8.68 -11.02
N SER A 207 0.80 9.63 -10.60
CA SER A 207 0.59 11.06 -10.83
C SER A 207 0.94 11.51 -12.26
N LEU A 208 1.79 10.77 -12.97
CA LEU A 208 2.25 11.14 -14.32
C LEU A 208 1.23 10.83 -15.42
N THR A 209 0.31 9.90 -15.20
CA THR A 209 -0.68 9.47 -16.21
C THR A 209 -2.07 9.29 -15.62
N SER A 210 -3.10 9.43 -16.45
CA SER A 210 -4.49 9.09 -16.10
C SER A 210 -4.86 7.64 -16.45
N ARG A 211 -4.02 6.93 -17.21
CA ARG A 211 -4.26 5.56 -17.64
C ARG A 211 -3.56 4.58 -16.70
N ARG A 212 -4.35 3.74 -16.02
CA ARG A 212 -3.85 2.76 -15.05
C ARG A 212 -2.72 1.88 -15.59
N VAL A 213 -2.85 1.40 -16.84
CA VAL A 213 -1.87 0.49 -17.45
C VAL A 213 -0.50 1.14 -17.54
N PHE A 214 -0.43 2.42 -17.95
CA PHE A 214 0.85 3.13 -18.03
C PHE A 214 1.44 3.46 -16.66
N ALA A 215 0.60 3.72 -15.65
CA ALA A 215 1.08 3.95 -14.28
C ALA A 215 1.66 2.67 -13.66
N VAL A 216 0.97 1.55 -13.82
CA VAL A 216 1.44 0.22 -13.39
C VAL A 216 2.69 -0.18 -14.15
N GLY A 217 2.67 -0.03 -15.49
CA GLY A 217 3.82 -0.34 -16.35
C GLY A 217 5.06 0.52 -16.03
N GLY A 218 4.87 1.82 -15.74
CA GLY A 218 5.95 2.72 -15.33
C GLY A 218 6.59 2.31 -14.00
N TYR A 219 5.77 1.97 -12.99
CA TYR A 219 6.28 1.43 -11.73
C TYR A 219 7.05 0.12 -11.96
N LEU A 220 6.44 -0.85 -12.68
CA LEU A 220 7.07 -2.13 -12.97
C LEU A 220 8.34 -1.98 -13.80
N ALA A 221 8.38 -1.06 -14.75
CA ALA A 221 9.59 -0.80 -15.52
C ALA A 221 10.76 -0.39 -14.61
N VAL A 222 10.52 0.50 -13.65
CA VAL A 222 11.56 0.92 -12.70
C VAL A 222 12.02 -0.24 -11.83
N VAL A 223 11.08 -0.98 -11.22
CA VAL A 223 11.44 -2.03 -10.25
C VAL A 223 11.92 -3.35 -10.88
N LEU A 224 11.70 -3.58 -12.17
CA LEU A 224 12.19 -4.75 -12.89
C LEU A 224 13.47 -4.45 -13.71
N VAL A 225 13.54 -3.27 -14.34
CA VAL A 225 14.70 -2.90 -15.16
C VAL A 225 15.83 -2.33 -14.29
N GLY A 226 15.48 -1.58 -13.24
CA GLY A 226 16.45 -0.97 -12.32
C GLY A 226 17.44 -1.97 -11.73
N PRO A 227 17.00 -3.10 -11.15
CA PRO A 227 17.91 -4.15 -10.67
C PRO A 227 18.84 -4.70 -11.74
N ALA A 228 18.33 -4.94 -12.95
CA ALA A 228 19.14 -5.43 -14.06
C ALA A 228 20.27 -4.46 -14.44
N LEU A 229 19.95 -3.16 -14.47
CA LEU A 229 20.95 -2.11 -14.72
C LEU A 229 21.96 -1.98 -13.57
N ALA A 230 21.49 -2.00 -12.33
CA ALA A 230 22.36 -1.92 -11.15
C ALA A 230 23.35 -3.08 -11.10
N ASN A 231 22.87 -4.31 -11.34
CA ASN A 231 23.71 -5.50 -11.36
C ASN A 231 24.70 -5.51 -12.55
N LEU A 232 24.23 -5.06 -13.74
CA LEU A 232 25.12 -4.93 -14.91
C LEU A 232 26.24 -3.93 -14.63
N LEU A 233 25.93 -2.75 -14.08
CA LEU A 233 26.93 -1.75 -13.72
C LEU A 233 27.89 -2.27 -12.66
N ALA A 234 27.42 -2.95 -11.65
CA ALA A 234 28.25 -3.57 -10.63
C ALA A 234 29.23 -4.60 -11.24
N ALA A 235 28.74 -5.43 -12.17
CA ALA A 235 29.57 -6.42 -12.86
C ALA A 235 30.63 -5.77 -13.77
N VAL A 236 30.30 -4.65 -14.43
CA VAL A 236 31.25 -3.93 -15.31
C VAL A 236 32.28 -3.13 -14.52
N THR A 237 31.88 -2.48 -13.43
CA THR A 237 32.77 -1.65 -12.61
C THR A 237 33.59 -2.46 -11.61
N GLY A 238 33.15 -3.67 -11.25
CA GLY A 238 33.70 -4.47 -10.16
C GLY A 238 33.41 -3.91 -8.76
N GLU A 239 32.52 -2.92 -8.69
CA GLU A 239 32.19 -2.17 -7.45
C GLU A 239 30.74 -2.44 -7.02
N GLU A 240 30.44 -2.36 -5.72
CA GLU A 240 29.10 -2.61 -5.19
C GLU A 240 28.21 -1.35 -5.13
N TRP A 241 28.76 -0.14 -5.29
CA TRP A 241 27.99 1.09 -5.19
C TRP A 241 26.78 1.18 -6.16
N PRO A 242 26.81 0.59 -7.39
CA PRO A 242 25.64 0.64 -8.26
C PRO A 242 24.42 -0.08 -7.71
N LEU A 243 24.64 -1.06 -6.82
CA LEU A 243 23.56 -1.80 -6.17
C LEU A 243 22.72 -0.94 -5.21
N ALA A 244 23.25 0.23 -4.79
CA ALA A 244 22.46 1.21 -4.04
C ALA A 244 21.28 1.79 -4.85
N PHE A 245 21.39 1.78 -6.19
CA PHE A 245 20.35 2.25 -7.11
C PHE A 245 19.34 1.17 -7.50
N ASP A 246 19.43 -0.02 -6.92
CA ASP A 246 18.44 -1.09 -7.14
C ASP A 246 17.12 -0.77 -6.41
N PRO A 247 16.03 -0.45 -7.14
CA PRO A 247 14.78 -0.04 -6.51
C PRO A 247 13.97 -1.22 -5.93
N ALA A 248 14.30 -2.45 -6.28
CA ALA A 248 13.62 -3.63 -5.75
C ALA A 248 14.27 -4.13 -4.46
N THR A 249 15.60 -4.25 -4.44
CA THR A 249 16.33 -4.79 -3.27
C THR A 249 16.94 -3.72 -2.38
N GLY A 250 17.21 -2.51 -2.88
CA GLY A 250 17.81 -1.41 -2.11
C GLY A 250 17.05 -1.06 -0.83
N PRO A 251 15.70 -0.82 -0.89
CA PRO A 251 14.92 -0.56 0.31
C PRO A 251 14.91 -1.74 1.30
N VAL A 252 14.95 -2.98 0.79
CA VAL A 252 15.02 -4.19 1.62
C VAL A 252 16.37 -4.28 2.33
N ARG A 253 17.49 -4.00 1.65
CA ARG A 253 18.82 -3.96 2.25
C ARG A 253 18.93 -2.91 3.36
N LEU A 254 18.34 -1.71 3.14
CA LEU A 254 18.25 -0.68 4.18
C LEU A 254 17.43 -1.16 5.38
N ALA A 255 16.30 -1.79 5.14
CA ALA A 255 15.46 -2.34 6.19
C ALA A 255 16.21 -3.44 6.97
N THR A 256 16.94 -4.32 6.28
CA THR A 256 17.80 -5.33 6.90
C THR A 256 18.86 -4.70 7.80
N SER A 257 19.53 -3.63 7.36
CA SER A 257 20.53 -2.96 8.18
C SER A 257 19.95 -2.37 9.48
N VAL A 258 18.70 -1.89 9.43
CA VAL A 258 17.98 -1.41 10.62
C VAL A 258 17.61 -2.56 11.56
N LEU A 259 17.19 -3.71 11.02
CA LEU A 259 16.84 -4.89 11.80
C LEU A 259 18.06 -5.48 12.50
N ASP A 260 19.16 -5.67 11.75
CA ASP A 260 20.40 -6.29 12.25
C ASP A 260 21.31 -5.31 13.01
N GLY A 261 21.01 -4.00 12.99
CA GLY A 261 21.85 -2.97 13.57
C GLY A 261 23.19 -2.80 12.86
N THR A 262 23.29 -3.19 11.58
CA THR A 262 24.51 -3.12 10.77
C THR A 262 24.52 -1.89 9.86
N ALA A 263 25.71 -1.46 9.40
CA ALA A 263 25.84 -0.31 8.49
C ALA A 263 25.51 -0.62 7.01
N GLY A 264 25.05 -1.79 6.73
CA GLY A 264 24.72 -2.56 5.49
C GLY A 264 24.85 -1.92 4.10
N THR A 265 24.33 -0.72 3.86
CA THR A 265 24.34 -0.08 2.52
C THR A 265 25.11 1.23 2.47
N GLY A 266 25.73 1.63 3.60
CA GLY A 266 26.44 2.89 3.70
C GLY A 266 25.59 4.14 3.45
N ALA A 267 26.22 5.30 3.47
CA ALA A 267 25.56 6.61 3.28
C ALA A 267 24.88 6.74 1.91
N LEU A 268 25.42 6.09 0.86
CA LEU A 268 24.86 6.16 -0.50
C LEU A 268 23.45 5.53 -0.59
N GLY A 269 23.24 4.36 0.01
CA GLY A 269 21.92 3.72 0.02
C GLY A 269 20.85 4.59 0.69
N TRP A 270 21.18 5.22 1.81
CA TRP A 270 20.30 6.18 2.48
C TRP A 270 20.03 7.42 1.63
N ALA A 271 21.07 7.94 0.95
CA ALA A 271 20.92 9.10 0.07
C ALA A 271 20.01 8.80 -1.13
N VAL A 272 20.18 7.64 -1.77
CA VAL A 272 19.31 7.19 -2.87
C VAL A 272 17.87 7.01 -2.39
N TRP A 273 17.66 6.35 -1.26
CA TRP A 273 16.34 6.19 -0.66
C TRP A 273 15.67 7.55 -0.40
N ALA A 274 16.38 8.46 0.25
CA ALA A 274 15.87 9.79 0.55
C ALA A 274 15.55 10.57 -0.74
N ALA A 275 16.43 10.49 -1.75
CA ALA A 275 16.22 11.14 -3.04
C ALA A 275 14.94 10.66 -3.74
N VAL A 276 14.67 9.35 -3.74
CA VAL A 276 13.45 8.79 -4.33
C VAL A 276 12.21 9.24 -3.59
N VAL A 277 12.23 9.22 -2.25
CA VAL A 277 11.09 9.66 -1.42
C VAL A 277 10.83 11.15 -1.62
N VAL A 278 11.87 11.99 -1.57
CA VAL A 278 11.75 13.44 -1.78
C VAL A 278 11.29 13.75 -3.20
N ALA A 279 11.86 13.12 -4.22
CA ALA A 279 11.43 13.29 -5.61
C ALA A 279 9.97 12.89 -5.82
N GLY A 280 9.54 11.77 -5.24
CA GLY A 280 8.13 11.34 -5.27
C GLY A 280 7.20 12.37 -4.64
N CYS A 281 7.53 12.88 -3.46
CA CYS A 281 6.77 13.94 -2.80
C CYS A 281 6.76 15.25 -3.61
N ALA A 282 7.90 15.62 -4.20
CA ALA A 282 8.00 16.81 -5.04
C ALA A 282 7.14 16.71 -6.30
N VAL A 283 7.14 15.57 -6.97
CA VAL A 283 6.27 15.31 -8.13
C VAL A 283 4.80 15.46 -7.75
N LEU A 284 4.37 14.94 -6.60
CA LEU A 284 3.01 15.10 -6.11
C LEU A 284 2.68 16.58 -5.82
N ALA A 285 3.55 17.29 -5.10
CA ALA A 285 3.36 18.69 -4.78
C ALA A 285 3.27 19.57 -6.03
N LEU A 286 4.14 19.37 -7.02
CA LEU A 286 4.13 20.11 -8.28
C LEU A 286 2.89 19.84 -9.14
N LYS A 287 2.40 18.58 -9.13
CA LYS A 287 1.23 18.20 -9.95
C LYS A 287 -0.10 18.67 -9.35
N TYR A 288 -0.22 18.67 -8.03
CA TYR A 288 -1.48 18.98 -7.35
C TYR A 288 -1.51 20.37 -6.73
N GLY A 289 -0.34 20.95 -6.37
CA GLY A 289 -0.23 22.31 -5.85
C GLY A 289 -0.53 23.37 -6.89
N ARG A 290 -0.10 23.18 -8.15
CA ARG A 290 -0.38 24.14 -9.26
C ARG A 290 -1.82 24.12 -9.76
N GLY A 291 -2.59 23.08 -9.43
CA GLY A 291 -4.00 22.98 -9.86
C GLY A 291 -4.99 23.68 -8.92
N SER A 292 -4.51 24.24 -7.79
CA SER A 292 -5.35 25.01 -6.86
C SER A 292 -5.50 26.48 -7.25
N ASP A 293 -4.71 26.96 -8.22
CA ASP A 293 -4.68 28.36 -8.66
C ASP A 293 -5.46 28.60 -9.98
N ALA A 294 -6.18 27.56 -10.48
CA ALA A 294 -6.98 27.62 -11.71
C ALA A 294 -8.49 27.32 -11.38
#